data_20ce344ff71cbd900974433356e23539
#
_entry.id   20ce344ff71cbd900974433356e23539
#
_cell.length_a   1.000
_cell.length_b   1.000
_cell.length_c   1.000
_cell.angle_alpha   90.00
_cell.angle_beta   90.00
_cell.angle_gamma   90.00
#
_symmetry.space_group_name_H-M   'P 1'
#
loop_
_entity.id
_entity.type
_entity.pdbx_description
1 polymer ?
#
loop_
_entity_poly.entity_id
_entity_poly.type
_entity_poly.pdbx_seq_one_letter_code
_entity_poly.pdbx_strand_id
1 'polypeptide(L)'
;MASSTSFNPPFHLAPTRVNPCAVSSSFPSKPNPSSFVLFPSKMGTLKFHDHVPAVNLKALSMREPKAAIVTKDSWKKFILSSDVPVLVEFYASWCGPCRMVHRVIDEIAGDYDGKLKCFVLNTDNDLPIAEDYEIKAVPVVLLFKNGEKRESIVGTMPKEYYISAIERVLKS
;
A
#
# COMPACT_ATOMS: atom_id res chain seq x y z
N MET A 1 59.42 -27.17 -2.86
CA MET A 1 59.86 -26.36 -4.01
C MET A 1 58.71 -25.45 -4.38
N ALA A 2 58.99 -24.20 -4.39
CA ALA A 2 58.09 -23.08 -4.56
C ALA A 2 57.48 -23.01 -5.97
N SER A 3 56.30 -22.40 -6.09
CA SER A 3 56.06 -21.31 -7.06
C SER A 3 54.69 -20.68 -6.80
N SER A 4 54.77 -19.52 -6.27
CA SER A 4 53.72 -18.51 -6.25
C SER A 4 53.54 -17.93 -7.64
N THR A 5 52.30 -17.74 -8.11
CA THR A 5 52.01 -16.79 -9.17
C THR A 5 50.78 -15.99 -8.82
N SER A 6 51.05 -14.77 -8.39
CA SER A 6 50.15 -13.65 -8.22
C SER A 6 49.78 -13.10 -9.60
N PHE A 7 48.47 -12.99 -9.91
CA PHE A 7 47.96 -12.18 -11.01
C PHE A 7 46.98 -11.14 -10.50
N ASN A 8 47.46 -9.91 -10.50
CA ASN A 8 46.66 -8.72 -10.32
C ASN A 8 46.38 -8.11 -11.68
N PRO A 9 45.14 -7.81 -12.08
CA PRO A 9 44.89 -6.84 -13.15
C PRO A 9 44.48 -5.47 -12.58
N PRO A 10 45.03 -4.37 -13.11
CA PRO A 10 44.59 -3.05 -12.70
C PRO A 10 43.35 -2.62 -13.49
N PHE A 11 42.23 -2.46 -12.86
CA PHE A 11 41.08 -1.74 -13.44
C PHE A 11 41.22 -0.25 -13.16
N HIS A 12 41.70 0.49 -14.16
CA HIS A 12 41.55 1.93 -14.25
C HIS A 12 40.09 2.25 -14.60
N LEU A 13 39.34 2.75 -13.64
CA LEU A 13 38.06 3.41 -13.90
C LEU A 13 38.28 4.91 -14.04
N ALA A 14 38.11 5.40 -15.27
CA ALA A 14 38.09 6.82 -15.58
C ALA A 14 36.79 7.46 -15.01
N PRO A 15 36.85 8.68 -14.45
CA PRO A 15 35.65 9.36 -14.00
C PRO A 15 34.87 9.93 -15.20
N THR A 16 33.66 9.43 -15.40
CA THR A 16 32.71 10.05 -16.33
C THR A 16 32.21 11.38 -15.75
N ARG A 17 32.58 12.48 -16.41
CA ARG A 17 32.02 13.82 -16.16
C ARG A 17 30.52 13.78 -16.48
N VAL A 18 29.68 13.93 -15.48
CA VAL A 18 28.28 14.29 -15.65
C VAL A 18 28.18 15.80 -15.80
N ASN A 19 27.78 16.27 -16.97
CA ASN A 19 27.43 17.66 -17.20
C ASN A 19 26.11 17.97 -16.48
N PRO A 20 26.03 19.05 -15.68
CA PRO A 20 24.75 19.51 -15.16
C PRO A 20 23.99 20.20 -16.30
N CYS A 21 22.84 19.65 -16.69
CA CYS A 21 21.85 20.34 -17.51
C CYS A 21 21.35 21.58 -16.76
N ALA A 22 21.74 22.76 -17.26
CA ALA A 22 21.17 24.04 -16.85
C ALA A 22 19.71 24.10 -17.35
N VAL A 23 18.76 23.93 -16.46
CA VAL A 23 17.35 24.25 -16.72
C VAL A 23 17.19 25.74 -16.53
N SER A 24 17.15 26.50 -17.64
CA SER A 24 16.77 27.91 -17.63
C SER A 24 15.26 28.01 -17.39
N SER A 25 14.89 28.37 -16.19
CA SER A 25 13.51 28.75 -15.83
C SER A 25 13.25 30.17 -16.32
N SER A 26 12.64 30.30 -17.50
CA SER A 26 12.02 31.54 -17.93
C SER A 26 10.62 31.65 -17.31
N PHE A 27 10.50 32.45 -16.27
CA PHE A 27 9.20 32.88 -15.73
C PHE A 27 8.58 33.91 -16.69
N PRO A 28 7.32 33.75 -17.09
CA PRO A 28 6.61 34.81 -17.80
C PRO A 28 6.27 35.94 -16.85
N SER A 29 6.62 37.13 -17.28
CA SER A 29 6.37 38.43 -16.65
C SER A 29 4.87 38.66 -16.44
N LYS A 30 4.57 39.38 -15.33
CA LYS A 30 3.24 39.80 -14.86
C LYS A 30 2.42 40.48 -15.97
N PRO A 31 1.10 40.19 -16.07
CA PRO A 31 0.21 40.97 -16.93
C PRO A 31 -0.08 42.36 -16.30
N ASN A 32 0.00 43.36 -17.14
CA ASN A 32 -0.27 44.77 -16.87
C ASN A 32 -1.77 44.97 -16.55
N PRO A 33 -2.16 45.75 -15.51
CA PRO A 33 -3.53 46.02 -15.20
C PRO A 33 -4.02 47.28 -15.97
N SER A 34 -4.44 47.13 -17.22
CA SER A 34 -5.15 48.21 -17.91
C SER A 34 -5.91 47.67 -19.11
N SER A 35 -7.10 47.17 -18.86
CA SER A 35 -8.20 47.12 -19.82
C SER A 35 -9.46 46.69 -19.07
N PHE A 36 -10.10 47.62 -18.39
CA PHE A 36 -11.47 47.46 -17.94
C PHE A 36 -12.37 47.53 -19.17
N VAL A 37 -12.82 46.37 -19.63
CA VAL A 37 -13.92 46.27 -20.57
C VAL A 37 -15.21 46.30 -19.78
N LEU A 38 -15.94 47.42 -19.84
CA LEU A 38 -17.28 47.58 -19.31
C LEU A 38 -18.25 46.74 -20.12
N PHE A 39 -18.70 45.61 -19.58
CA PHE A 39 -19.85 44.89 -20.10
C PHE A 39 -21.15 45.47 -19.52
N PRO A 40 -22.13 45.81 -20.36
CA PRO A 40 -23.42 46.30 -19.86
C PRO A 40 -24.17 45.16 -19.16
N SER A 41 -24.48 45.38 -17.88
CA SER A 41 -25.29 44.52 -17.05
C SER A 41 -26.74 44.46 -17.58
N LYS A 42 -27.11 43.40 -18.28
CA LYS A 42 -28.50 42.96 -18.32
C LYS A 42 -28.70 41.93 -17.23
N MET A 43 -29.17 42.39 -16.09
CA MET A 43 -29.63 41.53 -15.02
C MET A 43 -30.91 40.80 -15.49
N GLY A 44 -30.73 39.60 -16.05
CA GLY A 44 -31.80 38.63 -16.14
C GLY A 44 -31.78 37.83 -14.82
N THR A 45 -32.79 37.98 -14.02
CA THR A 45 -33.05 37.15 -12.84
C THR A 45 -33.30 35.72 -13.29
N LEU A 46 -32.25 34.90 -13.38
CA LEU A 46 -32.39 33.45 -13.46
C LEU A 46 -32.89 32.98 -12.08
N LYS A 47 -34.18 32.64 -11.99
CA LYS A 47 -34.69 31.82 -10.90
C LYS A 47 -34.07 30.45 -11.00
N PHE A 48 -32.97 30.24 -10.26
CA PHE A 48 -32.50 28.89 -9.99
C PHE A 48 -33.56 28.20 -9.15
N HIS A 49 -34.21 27.23 -9.79
CA HIS A 49 -35.04 26.27 -9.09
C HIS A 49 -34.08 25.35 -8.36
N ASP A 50 -33.83 25.62 -7.07
CA ASP A 50 -33.04 24.81 -6.18
C ASP A 50 -33.72 23.46 -5.95
N HIS A 51 -33.61 22.59 -6.94
CA HIS A 51 -33.83 21.17 -6.78
C HIS A 51 -32.47 20.48 -6.86
N VAL A 52 -31.58 20.82 -5.92
CA VAL A 52 -30.40 19.99 -5.62
C VAL A 52 -30.97 18.79 -4.85
N PRO A 53 -30.96 17.58 -5.46
CA PRO A 53 -31.32 16.41 -4.68
C PRO A 53 -30.30 16.37 -3.52
N ALA A 54 -30.82 16.32 -2.28
CA ALA A 54 -29.97 16.13 -1.11
C ALA A 54 -29.14 14.86 -1.33
N VAL A 55 -27.93 15.03 -1.83
CA VAL A 55 -26.96 13.95 -1.87
C VAL A 55 -26.76 13.52 -0.44
N ASN A 56 -27.22 12.33 -0.14
CA ASN A 56 -27.13 11.73 1.17
C ASN A 56 -25.63 11.56 1.49
N LEU A 57 -25.06 12.56 2.15
CA LEU A 57 -23.66 12.58 2.60
C LEU A 57 -23.30 11.39 3.53
N LYS A 58 -24.32 10.63 3.94
CA LYS A 58 -24.14 9.41 4.74
C LYS A 58 -23.58 8.24 3.91
N ALA A 59 -23.55 8.33 2.58
CA ALA A 59 -22.98 7.32 1.70
C ALA A 59 -21.46 7.45 1.49
N LEU A 60 -20.83 8.53 1.99
CA LEU A 60 -19.37 8.61 2.19
C LEU A 60 -18.98 8.12 3.60
N SER A 61 -19.76 7.22 4.18
CA SER A 61 -19.36 6.51 5.37
C SER A 61 -18.00 5.84 5.08
N MET A 62 -16.99 6.30 5.79
CA MET A 62 -15.71 5.61 5.89
C MET A 62 -16.05 4.14 6.12
N ARG A 63 -15.71 3.28 5.15
CA ARG A 63 -15.87 1.84 5.33
C ARG A 63 -15.07 1.48 6.56
N GLU A 64 -15.73 0.96 7.57
CA GLU A 64 -15.05 0.40 8.73
C GLU A 64 -14.07 -0.66 8.24
N PRO A 65 -12.81 -0.62 8.69
CA PRO A 65 -11.82 -1.61 8.27
C PRO A 65 -12.32 -3.00 8.67
N LYS A 66 -12.37 -3.91 7.72
CA LYS A 66 -12.85 -5.29 7.95
C LYS A 66 -11.74 -6.19 8.46
N ALA A 67 -10.48 -5.88 8.15
CA ALA A 67 -9.33 -6.57 8.69
C ALA A 67 -9.09 -6.12 10.13
N ALA A 68 -9.08 -7.06 11.07
CA ALA A 68 -8.86 -6.78 12.49
C ALA A 68 -7.37 -6.61 12.80
N ILE A 69 -7.05 -5.78 13.78
CA ILE A 69 -5.66 -5.64 14.26
C ILE A 69 -5.33 -6.84 15.15
N VAL A 70 -4.18 -7.48 14.90
CA VAL A 70 -3.62 -8.53 15.75
C VAL A 70 -2.30 -8.05 16.35
N THR A 71 -2.06 -8.46 17.60
CA THR A 71 -0.84 -8.17 18.36
C THR A 71 -0.17 -9.47 18.81
N LYS A 72 1.04 -9.37 19.34
CA LYS A 72 1.78 -10.52 19.90
C LYS A 72 0.94 -11.34 20.89
N ASP A 73 0.22 -10.69 21.79
CA ASP A 73 -0.56 -11.37 22.82
C ASP A 73 -1.74 -12.17 22.25
N SER A 74 -2.31 -11.68 21.16
CA SER A 74 -3.46 -12.28 20.50
C SER A 74 -3.08 -13.25 19.36
N TRP A 75 -1.81 -13.24 18.93
CA TRP A 75 -1.29 -14.01 17.79
C TRP A 75 -1.64 -15.49 17.86
N LYS A 76 -1.27 -16.13 18.97
CA LYS A 76 -1.52 -17.57 19.15
C LYS A 76 -3.00 -17.91 19.03
N LYS A 77 -3.87 -17.09 19.63
CA LYS A 77 -5.32 -17.31 19.66
C LYS A 77 -5.96 -17.14 18.30
N PHE A 78 -5.61 -16.10 17.58
CA PHE A 78 -6.30 -15.74 16.33
C PHE A 78 -5.67 -16.34 15.09
N ILE A 79 -4.35 -16.59 15.10
CA ILE A 79 -3.64 -17.09 13.94
C ILE A 79 -3.33 -18.57 14.07
N LEU A 80 -2.61 -18.99 15.13
CA LEU A 80 -2.14 -20.36 15.25
C LEU A 80 -3.25 -21.36 15.65
N SER A 81 -4.26 -20.91 16.41
CA SER A 81 -5.39 -21.76 16.85
C SER A 81 -6.64 -21.57 16.00
N SER A 82 -6.52 -21.00 14.80
CA SER A 82 -7.67 -20.78 13.93
C SER A 82 -8.00 -22.02 13.10
N ASP A 83 -9.24 -22.46 13.16
CA ASP A 83 -9.79 -23.53 12.30
C ASP A 83 -10.06 -23.07 10.87
N VAL A 84 -10.16 -21.75 10.68
CA VAL A 84 -10.41 -21.12 9.39
C VAL A 84 -9.09 -20.56 8.88
N PRO A 85 -8.80 -20.62 7.57
CA PRO A 85 -7.62 -19.97 6.99
C PRO A 85 -7.53 -18.50 7.35
N VAL A 86 -6.32 -18.02 7.55
CA VAL A 86 -6.05 -16.67 8.01
C VAL A 86 -5.08 -15.98 7.07
N LEU A 87 -5.39 -14.73 6.73
CA LEU A 87 -4.50 -13.80 6.03
C LEU A 87 -4.02 -12.75 7.01
N VAL A 88 -2.71 -12.51 7.06
CA VAL A 88 -2.11 -11.47 7.91
C VAL A 88 -1.23 -10.57 7.06
N GLU A 89 -1.51 -9.27 7.07
CA GLU A 89 -0.62 -8.25 6.51
C GLU A 89 0.32 -7.71 7.59
N PHE A 90 1.60 -7.75 7.29
CA PHE A 90 2.65 -7.08 8.06
C PHE A 90 2.91 -5.71 7.44
N TYR A 91 2.71 -4.66 8.21
CA TYR A 91 2.88 -3.29 7.77
C TYR A 91 3.67 -2.47 8.79
N ALA A 92 4.11 -1.28 8.39
CA ALA A 92 4.68 -0.28 9.28
C ALA A 92 3.96 1.07 9.11
N SER A 93 3.96 1.90 10.14
CA SER A 93 3.24 3.18 10.15
C SER A 93 3.73 4.17 9.08
N TRP A 94 5.01 4.10 8.76
CA TRP A 94 5.68 4.92 7.74
C TRP A 94 5.55 4.37 6.31
N CYS A 95 5.00 3.17 6.14
CA CYS A 95 4.95 2.47 4.86
C CYS A 95 3.82 2.99 3.95
N GLY A 96 4.16 3.80 2.97
CA GLY A 96 3.22 4.32 1.98
C GLY A 96 2.50 3.24 1.16
N PRO A 97 3.23 2.26 0.56
CA PRO A 97 2.65 1.18 -0.23
C PRO A 97 1.69 0.27 0.57
N CYS A 98 1.89 0.12 1.87
CA CYS A 98 1.03 -0.70 2.73
C CYS A 98 -0.43 -0.21 2.72
N ARG A 99 -0.67 1.09 2.57
CA ARG A 99 -2.02 1.65 2.48
C ARG A 99 -2.83 1.10 1.29
N MET A 100 -2.15 0.76 0.21
CA MET A 100 -2.80 0.15 -0.95
C MET A 100 -3.15 -1.30 -0.66
N VAL A 101 -2.24 -2.04 -0.03
CA VAL A 101 -2.47 -3.43 0.37
C VAL A 101 -3.60 -3.53 1.39
N HIS A 102 -3.65 -2.65 2.38
CA HIS A 102 -4.75 -2.55 3.35
C HIS A 102 -6.12 -2.50 2.67
N ARG A 103 -6.30 -1.61 1.67
CA ARG A 103 -7.56 -1.48 0.95
C ARG A 103 -7.94 -2.77 0.23
N VAL A 104 -6.98 -3.41 -0.40
CA VAL A 104 -7.20 -4.70 -1.09
C VAL A 104 -7.60 -5.78 -0.10
N ILE A 105 -6.94 -5.84 1.07
CA ILE A 105 -7.26 -6.82 2.11
C ILE A 105 -8.63 -6.57 2.72
N ASP A 106 -9.02 -5.33 2.95
CA ASP A 106 -10.36 -4.98 3.42
C ASP A 106 -11.46 -5.41 2.42
N GLU A 107 -11.19 -5.26 1.13
CA GLU A 107 -12.10 -5.76 0.10
C GLU A 107 -12.19 -7.29 0.12
N ILE A 108 -11.05 -7.97 0.19
CA ILE A 108 -10.97 -9.44 0.27
C ILE A 108 -11.68 -9.96 1.53
N ALA A 109 -11.48 -9.30 2.67
CA ALA A 109 -12.17 -9.63 3.91
C ALA A 109 -13.70 -9.55 3.77
N GLY A 110 -14.18 -8.63 2.92
CA GLY A 110 -15.60 -8.56 2.58
C GLY A 110 -16.09 -9.65 1.64
N ASP A 111 -15.26 -10.01 0.66
CA ASP A 111 -15.61 -11.01 -0.36
C ASP A 111 -15.56 -12.45 0.19
N TYR A 112 -14.69 -12.70 1.19
CA TYR A 112 -14.47 -14.01 1.80
C TYR A 112 -14.99 -14.11 3.25
N ASP A 113 -15.98 -13.30 3.61
CA ASP A 113 -16.57 -13.32 4.95
C ASP A 113 -17.01 -14.74 5.35
N GLY A 114 -16.60 -15.16 6.55
CA GLY A 114 -16.83 -16.51 7.07
C GLY A 114 -15.93 -17.63 6.51
N LYS A 115 -15.21 -17.41 5.41
CA LYS A 115 -14.30 -18.39 4.80
C LYS A 115 -12.81 -18.11 5.06
N LEU A 116 -12.49 -16.86 5.29
CA LEU A 116 -11.13 -16.36 5.53
C LEU A 116 -11.19 -15.30 6.61
N LYS A 117 -10.28 -15.36 7.58
CA LYS A 117 -10.09 -14.27 8.54
C LYS A 117 -8.94 -13.39 8.08
N CYS A 118 -9.15 -12.08 8.08
CA CYS A 118 -8.13 -11.11 7.67
C CYS A 118 -7.68 -10.28 8.88
N PHE A 119 -6.37 -10.19 9.07
CA PHE A 119 -5.74 -9.43 10.12
C PHE A 119 -4.63 -8.53 9.58
N VAL A 120 -4.31 -7.50 10.35
CA VAL A 120 -3.15 -6.61 10.11
C VAL A 120 -2.30 -6.55 11.36
N LEU A 121 -0.98 -6.60 11.20
CA LEU A 121 0.02 -6.52 12.27
C LEU A 121 0.98 -5.38 12.00
N ASN A 122 1.10 -4.47 12.97
CA ASN A 122 2.09 -3.40 12.90
C ASN A 122 3.46 -3.89 13.39
N THR A 123 4.43 -3.96 12.50
CA THR A 123 5.79 -4.40 12.81
C THR A 123 6.56 -3.41 13.69
N ASP A 124 6.16 -2.14 13.73
CA ASP A 124 6.78 -1.15 14.61
C ASP A 124 6.49 -1.45 16.10
N ASN A 125 5.33 -2.07 16.38
CA ASN A 125 4.88 -2.40 17.73
C ASN A 125 5.19 -3.85 18.13
N ASP A 126 5.10 -4.77 17.18
CA ASP A 126 5.17 -6.22 17.39
C ASP A 126 6.36 -6.84 16.63
N LEU A 127 7.54 -6.23 16.75
CA LEU A 127 8.78 -6.68 16.11
C LEU A 127 9.10 -8.17 16.32
N PRO A 128 8.93 -8.77 17.52
CA PRO A 128 9.25 -10.18 17.74
C PRO A 128 8.49 -11.14 16.79
N ILE A 129 7.23 -10.85 16.50
CA ILE A 129 6.47 -11.66 15.52
C ILE A 129 7.03 -11.51 14.11
N ALA A 130 7.44 -10.29 13.73
CA ALA A 130 8.04 -10.05 12.42
C ALA A 130 9.39 -10.79 12.29
N GLU A 131 10.18 -10.86 13.35
CA GLU A 131 11.44 -11.61 13.40
C GLU A 131 11.20 -13.13 13.30
N ASP A 132 10.24 -13.69 14.05
CA ASP A 132 9.87 -15.11 14.00
C ASP A 132 9.48 -15.60 12.59
N TYR A 133 8.88 -14.73 11.79
CA TYR A 133 8.52 -15.01 10.40
C TYR A 133 9.50 -14.47 9.36
N GLU A 134 10.68 -13.98 9.79
CA GLU A 134 11.75 -13.45 8.94
C GLU A 134 11.29 -12.29 8.03
N ILE A 135 10.42 -11.41 8.53
CA ILE A 135 9.91 -10.26 7.80
C ILE A 135 10.99 -9.16 7.78
N LYS A 136 11.66 -9.02 6.64
CA LYS A 136 12.76 -8.06 6.43
C LYS A 136 12.32 -6.76 5.74
N ALA A 137 11.14 -6.76 5.16
CA ALA A 137 10.58 -5.62 4.43
C ALA A 137 9.05 -5.64 4.53
N VAL A 138 8.41 -4.50 4.36
CA VAL A 138 6.95 -4.35 4.36
C VAL A 138 6.50 -3.65 3.06
N PRO A 139 5.31 -3.96 2.53
CA PRO A 139 4.31 -4.90 3.05
C PRO A 139 4.65 -6.37 2.76
N VAL A 140 4.26 -7.25 3.66
CA VAL A 140 4.26 -8.70 3.44
C VAL A 140 2.92 -9.27 3.90
N VAL A 141 2.36 -10.14 3.09
CA VAL A 141 1.12 -10.85 3.41
C VAL A 141 1.42 -12.33 3.58
N LEU A 142 1.08 -12.88 4.74
CA LEU A 142 1.20 -14.30 5.03
C LEU A 142 -0.17 -14.95 5.06
N LEU A 143 -0.26 -16.14 4.48
CA LEU A 143 -1.45 -17.00 4.54
C LEU A 143 -1.17 -18.21 5.44
N PHE A 144 -2.06 -18.42 6.40
CA PHE A 144 -2.02 -19.52 7.35
C PHE A 144 -3.21 -20.46 7.15
N LYS A 145 -2.97 -21.75 7.37
CA LYS A 145 -4.03 -22.75 7.47
C LYS A 145 -3.66 -23.78 8.53
N ASN A 146 -4.56 -24.04 9.45
CA ASN A 146 -4.34 -24.95 10.59
C ASN A 146 -3.10 -24.55 11.43
N GLY A 147 -2.87 -23.26 11.61
CA GLY A 147 -1.73 -22.74 12.36
C GLY A 147 -0.39 -22.74 11.64
N GLU A 148 -0.32 -23.26 10.40
CA GLU A 148 0.92 -23.31 9.61
C GLU A 148 0.95 -22.23 8.53
N LYS A 149 2.10 -21.61 8.35
CA LYS A 149 2.32 -20.69 7.23
C LYS A 149 2.36 -21.47 5.90
N ARG A 150 1.42 -21.20 5.00
CA ARG A 150 1.29 -21.87 3.71
C ARG A 150 1.87 -21.05 2.57
N GLU A 151 1.70 -19.75 2.58
CA GLU A 151 2.15 -18.89 1.51
C GLU A 151 2.63 -17.53 2.05
N SER A 152 3.57 -16.91 1.32
CA SER A 152 4.12 -15.60 1.65
C SER A 152 4.18 -14.75 0.38
N ILE A 153 3.58 -13.56 0.43
CA ILE A 153 3.53 -12.60 -0.66
C ILE A 153 4.24 -11.34 -0.20
N VAL A 154 5.33 -10.99 -0.88
CA VAL A 154 6.16 -9.83 -0.55
C VAL A 154 5.87 -8.70 -1.52
N GLY A 155 5.65 -7.51 -0.99
CA GLY A 155 5.39 -6.30 -1.78
C GLY A 155 3.92 -6.10 -2.13
N THR A 156 3.66 -5.10 -2.97
CA THR A 156 2.32 -4.71 -3.41
C THR A 156 1.96 -5.47 -4.68
N MET A 157 0.92 -6.29 -4.61
CA MET A 157 0.41 -7.06 -5.74
C MET A 157 -1.03 -6.65 -6.09
N PRO A 158 -1.49 -6.92 -7.32
CA PRO A 158 -2.89 -6.73 -7.68
C PRO A 158 -3.81 -7.69 -6.91
N LYS A 159 -5.08 -7.31 -6.72
CA LYS A 159 -6.08 -8.08 -5.95
C LYS A 159 -6.18 -9.53 -6.41
N GLU A 160 -6.16 -9.75 -7.70
CA GLU A 160 -6.26 -11.07 -8.35
C GLU A 160 -5.15 -12.03 -7.93
N TYR A 161 -3.97 -11.49 -7.65
CA TYR A 161 -2.83 -12.28 -7.17
C TYR A 161 -3.09 -12.83 -5.76
N TYR A 162 -3.59 -11.98 -4.85
CA TYR A 162 -3.98 -12.40 -3.50
C TYR A 162 -5.11 -13.42 -3.55
N ILE A 163 -6.13 -13.20 -4.38
CA ILE A 163 -7.23 -14.13 -4.58
C ILE A 163 -6.71 -15.50 -5.04
N SER A 164 -5.82 -15.54 -6.01
CA SER A 164 -5.23 -16.79 -6.51
C SER A 164 -4.47 -17.56 -5.42
N ALA A 165 -3.73 -16.84 -4.56
CA ALA A 165 -3.02 -17.41 -3.42
C ALA A 165 -3.99 -17.97 -2.38
N ILE A 166 -5.03 -17.22 -2.04
CA ILE A 166 -6.10 -17.63 -1.10
C ILE A 166 -6.77 -18.90 -1.59
N GLU A 167 -7.17 -18.95 -2.86
CA GLU A 167 -7.82 -20.11 -3.47
C GLU A 167 -6.94 -21.37 -3.42
N ARG A 168 -5.62 -21.23 -3.61
CA ARG A 168 -4.68 -22.36 -3.45
C ARG A 168 -4.68 -22.88 -2.01
N VAL A 169 -4.63 -21.97 -1.04
CA VAL A 169 -4.63 -22.33 0.39
C VAL A 169 -5.98 -22.94 0.82
N LEU A 170 -7.10 -22.44 0.31
CA LEU A 170 -8.42 -22.98 0.61
C LEU A 170 -8.57 -24.43 0.10
N LYS A 171 -7.98 -24.75 -1.06
CA LYS A 171 -8.08 -26.08 -1.70
C LYS A 171 -7.05 -27.09 -1.16
N SER A 172 -5.98 -26.63 -0.51
CA SER A 172 -4.97 -27.51 0.10
C SER A 172 -5.47 -28.11 1.41
#